data_d79bc7a92c9df385fbb30f1b03d9c3cc
#
_entry.id   d79bc7a92c9df385fbb30f1b03d9c3cc
#
_cell.length_a   1.000
_cell.length_b   1.000
_cell.length_c   1.000
_cell.angle_alpha   90.00
_cell.angle_beta   90.00
_cell.angle_gamma   90.00
#
_symmetry.space_group_name_H-M   'P 1'
#
loop_
_entity.id
_entity.type
_entity.pdbx_description
1 polymer ?
#
loop_
_entity_poly.entity_id
_entity_poly.type
_entity_poly.pdbx_seq_one_letter_code
_entity_poly.pdbx_strand_id
1 'polypeptide(L)'
;MKLTNILKNIEILTPASYTDREISSVVFDSRKVEKGCLFVAVKGTKTDGHEFIEDAVKGGAAAIICEELPSGSHKSAVILKVADSASALGLAASGFYGDPTASLILVGVTGTNGKTTIATLLYRTFRKLGYKCGLFSTVCNYIEDLEMPATHTTPDPVQLNRILAEMVEAGCDYAFME
;
A
#
# COMPACT_ATOMS: atom_id res chain seq x y z
N MET A 1 -14.51 -0.03 1.22
CA MET A 1 -14.15 0.49 -0.13
C MET A 1 -14.56 -0.53 -1.19
N LYS A 2 -15.12 -0.11 -2.31
CA LYS A 2 -15.46 -1.03 -3.41
C LYS A 2 -14.21 -1.53 -4.14
N LEU A 3 -14.18 -2.82 -4.47
CA LEU A 3 -13.08 -3.47 -5.19
C LEU A 3 -12.78 -2.76 -6.52
N THR A 4 -13.80 -2.39 -7.28
CA THR A 4 -13.64 -1.65 -8.55
C THR A 4 -12.88 -0.34 -8.40
N ASN A 5 -13.02 0.36 -7.27
CA ASN A 5 -12.29 1.60 -7.01
C ASN A 5 -10.80 1.34 -6.74
N ILE A 6 -10.49 0.24 -6.04
CA ILE A 6 -9.11 -0.17 -5.75
C ILE A 6 -8.39 -0.57 -7.04
N LEU A 7 -9.09 -1.21 -7.96
CA LEU A 7 -8.51 -1.79 -9.19
C LEU A 7 -8.32 -0.80 -10.33
N LYS A 8 -8.71 0.47 -10.20
CA LYS A 8 -8.72 1.46 -11.30
C LYS A 8 -7.42 1.55 -12.08
N ASN A 9 -6.29 1.46 -11.38
CA ASN A 9 -4.96 1.63 -11.97
C ASN A 9 -4.20 0.29 -12.11
N ILE A 10 -4.88 -0.85 -11.90
CA ILE A 10 -4.29 -2.19 -11.97
C ILE A 10 -4.74 -2.87 -13.25
N GLU A 11 -3.79 -3.29 -14.07
CA GLU A 11 -4.06 -4.09 -15.26
C GLU A 11 -4.41 -5.53 -14.86
N ILE A 12 -5.67 -5.91 -15.08
CA ILE A 12 -6.19 -7.23 -14.77
C ILE A 12 -6.18 -8.09 -16.03
N LEU A 13 -5.51 -9.25 -15.97
CA LEU A 13 -5.35 -10.19 -17.08
C LEU A 13 -6.48 -11.23 -17.17
N THR A 14 -7.28 -11.39 -16.11
CA THR A 14 -8.47 -12.25 -16.13
C THR A 14 -9.66 -11.52 -16.77
N PRO A 15 -10.60 -12.25 -17.42
CA PRO A 15 -11.80 -11.63 -17.98
C PRO A 15 -12.59 -10.85 -16.91
N ALA A 16 -13.03 -9.65 -17.26
CA ALA A 16 -13.60 -8.64 -16.36
C ALA A 16 -15.04 -8.93 -15.87
N SER A 17 -15.42 -10.20 -15.66
CA SER A 17 -16.73 -10.53 -15.07
C SER A 17 -16.57 -10.97 -13.61
N TYR A 18 -16.35 -10.02 -12.72
CA TYR A 18 -16.39 -10.28 -11.28
C TYR A 18 -17.49 -9.43 -10.62
N THR A 19 -18.07 -9.98 -9.57
CA THR A 19 -19.01 -9.23 -8.74
C THR A 19 -18.22 -8.22 -7.90
N ASP A 20 -18.57 -6.94 -7.99
CA ASP A 20 -18.01 -5.90 -7.15
C ASP A 20 -18.27 -6.20 -5.67
N ARG A 21 -17.24 -6.09 -4.85
CA ARG A 21 -17.29 -6.42 -3.42
C ARG A 21 -16.78 -5.27 -2.58
N GLU A 22 -17.30 -5.17 -1.36
CA GLU A 22 -16.72 -4.29 -0.34
C GLU A 22 -15.45 -4.93 0.22
N ILE A 23 -14.36 -4.16 0.23
CA ILE A 23 -13.06 -4.53 0.76
C ILE A 23 -12.82 -3.81 2.09
N SER A 24 -12.51 -4.58 3.13
CA SER A 24 -12.26 -4.07 4.49
C SER A 24 -10.81 -3.62 4.69
N SER A 25 -9.86 -4.29 4.05
CA SER A 25 -8.42 -4.01 4.15
C SER A 25 -7.65 -4.60 2.97
N VAL A 26 -6.43 -4.13 2.74
CA VAL A 26 -5.47 -4.73 1.80
C VAL A 26 -4.37 -5.39 2.60
N VAL A 27 -4.10 -6.66 2.35
CA VAL A 27 -3.08 -7.44 3.06
C VAL A 27 -2.26 -8.29 2.09
N PHE A 28 -0.99 -8.52 2.40
CA PHE A 28 -0.08 -9.39 1.66
C PHE A 28 0.60 -10.45 2.56
N ASP A 29 0.34 -10.37 3.86
CA ASP A 29 0.74 -11.40 4.85
C ASP A 29 -0.49 -12.27 5.16
N SER A 30 -0.43 -13.56 4.83
CA SER A 30 -1.54 -14.50 5.03
C SER A 30 -2.00 -14.61 6.49
N ARG A 31 -1.12 -14.33 7.46
CA ARG A 31 -1.44 -14.31 8.89
C ARG A 31 -2.34 -13.14 9.30
N LYS A 32 -2.43 -12.10 8.45
CA LYS A 32 -3.26 -10.91 8.64
C LYS A 32 -4.55 -10.96 7.84
N VAL A 33 -4.86 -12.09 7.22
CA VAL A 33 -6.10 -12.26 6.45
C VAL A 33 -7.29 -12.23 7.39
N GLU A 34 -8.23 -11.34 7.07
CA GLU A 34 -9.50 -11.16 7.78
C GLU A 34 -10.65 -11.20 6.78
N LYS A 35 -11.86 -11.44 7.30
CA LYS A 35 -13.06 -11.48 6.46
C LYS A 35 -13.27 -10.16 5.72
N GLY A 36 -13.40 -10.27 4.39
CA GLY A 36 -13.63 -9.11 3.53
C GLY A 36 -12.34 -8.42 3.03
N CYS A 37 -11.14 -8.88 3.38
CA CYS A 37 -9.90 -8.28 2.89
C CYS A 37 -9.64 -8.57 1.41
N LEU A 38 -8.81 -7.75 0.79
CA LEU A 38 -8.10 -8.03 -0.46
C LEU A 38 -6.73 -8.60 -0.10
N PHE A 39 -6.49 -9.88 -0.42
CA PHE A 39 -5.18 -10.49 -0.27
C PHE A 39 -4.38 -10.38 -1.56
N VAL A 40 -3.16 -9.88 -1.49
CA VAL A 40 -2.24 -9.83 -2.64
C VAL A 40 -1.15 -10.88 -2.42
N ALA A 41 -1.15 -11.92 -3.26
CA ALA A 41 -0.19 -13.00 -3.24
C ALA A 41 1.12 -12.55 -3.91
N VAL A 42 2.00 -11.89 -3.16
CA VAL A 42 3.26 -11.38 -3.67
C VAL A 42 4.32 -12.49 -3.70
N LYS A 43 5.02 -12.59 -4.83
CA LYS A 43 6.16 -13.47 -4.99
C LYS A 43 7.39 -12.85 -4.32
N GLY A 44 7.60 -13.18 -3.06
CA GLY A 44 8.71 -12.68 -2.26
C GLY A 44 10.02 -13.44 -2.53
N THR A 45 11.13 -12.90 -2.07
CA THR A 45 12.46 -13.54 -2.21
C THR A 45 12.66 -14.78 -1.32
N LYS A 46 11.93 -14.91 -0.22
CA LYS A 46 12.03 -16.02 0.75
C LYS A 46 10.81 -16.91 0.73
N THR A 47 9.65 -16.40 0.39
CA THR A 47 8.38 -17.11 0.47
C THR A 47 7.50 -16.64 -0.67
N ASP A 48 6.85 -17.57 -1.36
CA ASP A 48 5.88 -17.26 -2.40
C ASP A 48 4.48 -17.13 -1.78
N GLY A 49 3.90 -15.94 -1.90
CA GLY A 49 2.55 -15.65 -1.39
C GLY A 49 1.46 -16.51 -2.03
N HIS A 50 1.72 -17.07 -3.22
CA HIS A 50 0.76 -17.95 -3.93
C HIS A 50 0.47 -19.24 -3.16
N GLU A 51 1.42 -19.74 -2.36
CA GLU A 51 1.23 -20.93 -1.51
C GLU A 51 0.12 -20.73 -0.46
N PHE A 52 -0.22 -19.49 -0.12
CA PHE A 52 -1.20 -19.14 0.92
C PHE A 52 -2.58 -18.73 0.38
N ILE A 53 -2.80 -18.81 -0.94
CA ILE A 53 -4.09 -18.41 -1.53
C ILE A 53 -5.25 -19.23 -0.94
N GLU A 54 -5.09 -20.53 -0.79
CA GLU A 54 -6.11 -21.42 -0.20
C GLU A 54 -6.46 -20.98 1.24
N ASP A 55 -5.45 -20.66 2.03
CA ASP A 55 -5.65 -20.24 3.42
C ASP A 55 -6.29 -18.86 3.49
N ALA A 56 -5.93 -17.95 2.59
CA ALA A 56 -6.58 -16.65 2.47
C ALA A 56 -8.07 -16.78 2.10
N VAL A 57 -8.42 -17.68 1.18
CA VAL A 57 -9.82 -17.97 0.84
C VAL A 57 -10.57 -18.52 2.05
N LYS A 58 -9.99 -19.48 2.79
CA LYS A 58 -10.58 -20.05 4.02
C LYS A 58 -10.70 -19.00 5.13
N GLY A 59 -9.74 -18.07 5.22
CA GLY A 59 -9.74 -16.94 6.15
C GLY A 59 -10.79 -15.87 5.81
N GLY A 60 -11.47 -15.99 4.67
CA GLY A 60 -12.57 -15.11 4.29
C GLY A 60 -12.16 -13.90 3.45
N ALA A 61 -11.01 -13.94 2.77
CA ALA A 61 -10.66 -12.92 1.79
C ALA A 61 -11.78 -12.75 0.74
N ALA A 62 -12.20 -11.51 0.49
CA ALA A 62 -13.23 -11.20 -0.49
C ALA A 62 -12.68 -11.22 -1.92
N ALA A 63 -11.41 -10.84 -2.09
CA ALA A 63 -10.71 -10.86 -3.36
C ALA A 63 -9.24 -11.23 -3.16
N ILE A 64 -8.63 -11.75 -4.22
CA ILE A 64 -7.21 -12.14 -4.27
C ILE A 64 -6.60 -11.62 -5.55
N ILE A 65 -5.44 -10.98 -5.46
CA ILE A 65 -4.58 -10.66 -6.60
C ILE A 65 -3.42 -11.63 -6.62
N CYS A 66 -3.12 -12.22 -7.78
CA CYS A 66 -2.05 -13.21 -7.95
C CYS A 66 -1.46 -13.14 -9.37
N GLU A 67 -0.24 -13.67 -9.56
CA GLU A 67 0.39 -13.81 -10.87
C GLU A 67 0.02 -15.14 -11.53
N GLU A 68 -0.22 -16.17 -10.72
CA GLU A 68 -0.61 -17.50 -11.17
C GLU A 68 -1.97 -17.87 -10.56
N LEU A 69 -2.91 -18.31 -11.41
CA LEU A 69 -4.24 -18.70 -10.94
C LEU A 69 -4.13 -20.01 -10.14
N PRO A 70 -4.74 -20.05 -8.95
CA PRO A 70 -4.76 -21.29 -8.16
C PRO A 70 -5.57 -22.38 -8.86
N SER A 71 -5.22 -23.63 -8.61
CA SER A 71 -5.98 -24.78 -9.11
C SER A 71 -7.32 -24.89 -8.36
N GLY A 72 -8.41 -25.11 -9.08
CA GLY A 72 -9.73 -25.32 -8.48
C GLY A 72 -10.69 -24.13 -8.59
N SER A 73 -11.87 -24.27 -7.99
CA SER A 73 -12.95 -23.26 -8.03
C SER A 73 -13.06 -22.55 -6.69
N HIS A 74 -12.75 -21.27 -6.66
CA HIS A 74 -12.79 -20.43 -5.44
C HIS A 74 -14.00 -19.48 -5.49
N LYS A 75 -15.24 -20.05 -5.45
CA LYS A 75 -16.49 -19.28 -5.58
C LYS A 75 -16.70 -18.22 -4.46
N SER A 76 -16.02 -18.36 -3.33
CA SER A 76 -16.14 -17.43 -2.19
C SER A 76 -15.34 -16.14 -2.36
N ALA A 77 -14.27 -16.15 -3.14
CA ALA A 77 -13.40 -15.00 -3.40
C ALA A 77 -13.33 -14.66 -4.91
N VAL A 78 -13.12 -13.39 -5.22
CA VAL A 78 -12.79 -12.94 -6.58
C VAL A 78 -11.30 -13.14 -6.82
N ILE A 79 -10.92 -13.95 -7.81
CA ILE A 79 -9.51 -14.18 -8.15
C ILE A 79 -9.14 -13.32 -9.36
N LEU A 80 -8.11 -12.51 -9.22
CA LEU A 80 -7.66 -11.53 -10.21
C LEU A 80 -6.18 -11.81 -10.57
N LYS A 81 -5.94 -12.11 -11.83
CA LYS A 81 -4.59 -12.31 -12.35
C LYS A 81 -3.98 -10.99 -12.79
N VAL A 82 -2.74 -10.76 -12.41
CA VAL A 82 -1.90 -9.62 -12.81
C VAL A 82 -0.56 -10.11 -13.37
N ALA A 83 0.20 -9.23 -14.01
CA ALA A 83 1.54 -9.54 -14.50
C ALA A 83 2.59 -9.45 -13.39
N ASP A 84 2.42 -8.52 -12.44
CA ASP A 84 3.35 -8.22 -11.35
C ASP A 84 2.56 -7.93 -10.08
N SER A 85 2.60 -8.87 -9.14
CA SER A 85 1.88 -8.77 -7.87
C SER A 85 2.48 -7.73 -6.91
N ALA A 86 3.78 -7.45 -7.00
CA ALA A 86 4.43 -6.44 -6.17
C ALA A 86 3.99 -5.03 -6.58
N SER A 87 3.99 -4.75 -7.89
CA SER A 87 3.43 -3.49 -8.43
C SER A 87 1.94 -3.37 -8.13
N ALA A 88 1.17 -4.46 -8.29
CA ALA A 88 -0.26 -4.48 -7.99
C ALA A 88 -0.55 -4.20 -6.50
N LEU A 89 0.30 -4.67 -5.56
CA LEU A 89 0.17 -4.36 -4.14
C LEU A 89 0.28 -2.85 -3.88
N GLY A 90 1.26 -2.18 -4.50
CA GLY A 90 1.42 -0.73 -4.38
C GLY A 90 0.20 0.04 -4.87
N LEU A 91 -0.30 -0.32 -6.07
CA LEU A 91 -1.48 0.30 -6.67
C LEU A 91 -2.76 0.00 -5.87
N ALA A 92 -2.93 -1.23 -5.39
CA ALA A 92 -4.07 -1.61 -4.56
C ALA A 92 -4.08 -0.86 -3.23
N ALA A 93 -2.92 -0.70 -2.60
CA ALA A 93 -2.79 0.09 -1.38
C ALA A 93 -3.12 1.56 -1.65
N SER A 94 -2.58 2.15 -2.73
CA SER A 94 -2.89 3.52 -3.12
C SER A 94 -4.40 3.72 -3.34
N GLY A 95 -5.02 2.87 -4.16
CA GLY A 95 -6.46 2.93 -4.44
C GLY A 95 -7.31 2.73 -3.20
N PHE A 96 -6.92 1.82 -2.28
CA PHE A 96 -7.65 1.58 -1.04
C PHE A 96 -7.61 2.78 -0.09
N TYR A 97 -6.51 3.51 -0.03
CA TYR A 97 -6.36 4.72 0.78
C TYR A 97 -6.71 6.02 0.04
N GLY A 98 -7.35 5.93 -1.14
CA GLY A 98 -7.89 7.09 -1.87
C GLY A 98 -6.86 7.88 -2.64
N ASP A 99 -5.79 7.22 -3.12
CA ASP A 99 -4.72 7.83 -3.94
C ASP A 99 -4.09 9.07 -3.26
N PRO A 100 -3.53 8.94 -2.04
CA PRO A 100 -3.13 10.09 -1.22
C PRO A 100 -2.12 11.02 -1.90
N THR A 101 -1.26 10.49 -2.77
CA THR A 101 -0.27 11.28 -3.53
C THR A 101 -0.91 12.16 -4.62
N ALA A 102 -2.20 12.05 -4.87
CA ALA A 102 -2.93 13.01 -5.71
C ALA A 102 -3.26 14.31 -4.96
N SER A 103 -3.23 14.29 -3.62
CA SER A 103 -3.63 15.42 -2.76
C SER A 103 -2.46 16.10 -2.05
N LEU A 104 -1.26 15.54 -2.08
CA LEU A 104 -0.03 16.13 -1.52
C LEU A 104 1.15 15.93 -2.48
N ILE A 105 2.20 16.73 -2.31
CA ILE A 105 3.43 16.60 -3.11
C ILE A 105 4.41 15.67 -2.39
N LEU A 106 4.62 14.48 -2.95
CA LEU A 106 5.60 13.52 -2.43
C LEU A 106 6.98 13.78 -3.05
N VAL A 107 7.98 14.01 -2.21
CA VAL A 107 9.38 14.22 -2.61
C VAL A 107 10.23 13.06 -2.09
N GLY A 108 10.72 12.22 -3.00
CA GLY A 108 11.63 11.11 -2.69
C GLY A 108 13.10 11.54 -2.72
N VAL A 109 13.87 11.09 -1.74
CA VAL A 109 15.33 11.30 -1.64
C VAL A 109 16.03 9.95 -1.65
N THR A 110 16.81 9.66 -2.69
CA THR A 110 17.60 8.44 -2.80
C THR A 110 19.08 8.73 -2.91
N GLY A 111 19.92 7.74 -2.61
CA GLY A 111 21.38 7.85 -2.69
C GLY A 111 22.08 6.96 -1.67
N THR A 112 23.39 6.84 -1.77
CA THR A 112 24.20 6.03 -0.86
C THR A 112 24.37 6.69 0.52
N ASN A 113 24.51 8.02 0.57
CA ASN A 113 24.72 8.81 1.79
C ASN A 113 23.85 10.06 1.79
N GLY A 114 23.55 10.58 2.98
CA GLY A 114 22.90 11.88 3.18
C GLY A 114 21.37 11.89 2.98
N LYS A 115 20.72 10.75 2.65
CA LYS A 115 19.27 10.68 2.42
C LYS A 115 18.47 11.25 3.59
N THR A 116 18.69 10.72 4.79
CA THR A 116 18.00 11.16 6.03
C THR A 116 18.24 12.64 6.31
N THR A 117 19.49 13.10 6.13
CA THR A 117 19.84 14.52 6.34
C THR A 117 19.09 15.42 5.37
N ILE A 118 19.06 15.08 4.08
CA ILE A 118 18.39 15.89 3.04
C ILE A 118 16.87 15.87 3.25
N ALA A 119 16.26 14.70 3.45
CA ALA A 119 14.82 14.59 3.68
C ALA A 119 14.40 15.40 4.93
N THR A 120 15.15 15.26 6.03
CA THR A 120 14.89 16.02 7.27
C THR A 120 15.09 17.52 7.09
N LEU A 121 16.13 17.94 6.33
CA LEU A 121 16.38 19.35 6.07
C LEU A 121 15.26 19.97 5.24
N LEU A 122 14.80 19.28 4.19
CA LEU A 122 13.66 19.70 3.37
C LEU A 122 12.40 19.83 4.23
N TYR A 123 12.05 18.81 5.00
CA TYR A 123 10.91 18.83 5.92
C TYR A 123 10.97 20.05 6.85
N ARG A 124 12.10 20.28 7.55
CA ARG A 124 12.26 21.42 8.46
C ARG A 124 12.21 22.78 7.76
N THR A 125 12.78 22.86 6.55
CA THR A 125 12.78 24.10 5.76
C THR A 125 11.39 24.46 5.31
N PHE A 126 10.64 23.52 4.75
CA PHE A 126 9.28 23.76 4.28
C PHE A 126 8.33 24.09 5.44
N ARG A 127 8.48 23.44 6.59
CA ARG A 127 7.74 23.82 7.80
C ARG A 127 8.01 25.25 8.24
N LYS A 128 9.29 25.69 8.21
CA LYS A 128 9.64 27.09 8.51
C LYS A 128 9.08 28.08 7.51
N LEU A 129 8.83 27.65 6.27
CA LEU A 129 8.16 28.45 5.24
C LEU A 129 6.63 28.49 5.41
N GLY A 130 6.08 27.78 6.40
CA GLY A 130 4.66 27.79 6.72
C GLY A 130 3.83 26.68 6.05
N TYR A 131 4.48 25.72 5.36
CA TYR A 131 3.80 24.56 4.79
C TYR A 131 3.59 23.48 5.85
N LYS A 132 2.49 22.75 5.75
CA LYS A 132 2.26 21.54 6.51
C LYS A 132 2.97 20.36 5.84
N CYS A 133 3.77 19.64 6.60
CA CYS A 133 4.66 18.62 6.03
C CYS A 133 4.65 17.32 6.82
N GLY A 134 4.81 16.20 6.08
CA GLY A 134 5.16 14.91 6.63
C GLY A 134 6.60 14.51 6.30
N LEU A 135 7.15 13.57 7.06
CA LEU A 135 8.47 12.98 6.83
C LEU A 135 8.42 11.47 7.05
N PHE A 136 8.99 10.74 6.10
CA PHE A 136 9.37 9.34 6.27
C PHE A 136 10.87 9.21 6.34
N SER A 137 11.39 8.70 7.45
CA SER A 137 12.84 8.49 7.61
C SER A 137 13.16 7.20 8.37
N THR A 138 14.41 6.78 8.33
CA THR A 138 14.91 5.61 9.07
C THR A 138 14.77 5.75 10.58
N VAL A 139 14.80 6.98 11.09
CA VAL A 139 14.81 7.27 12.53
C VAL A 139 13.39 7.35 13.08
N CYS A 140 12.55 8.17 12.45
CA CYS A 140 11.15 8.36 12.83
C CYS A 140 10.37 8.97 11.66
N ASN A 141 9.07 8.76 11.67
CA ASN A 141 8.15 9.42 10.75
C ASN A 141 7.48 10.59 11.47
N TYR A 142 7.13 11.63 10.73
CA TYR A 142 6.42 12.78 11.26
C TYR A 142 5.18 13.07 10.42
N ILE A 143 4.07 13.36 11.09
CA ILE A 143 2.90 14.05 10.50
C ILE A 143 2.80 15.36 11.26
N GLU A 144 3.19 16.46 10.63
CA GLU A 144 3.38 17.74 11.32
C GLU A 144 4.31 17.57 12.53
N ASP A 145 3.84 17.87 13.74
CA ASP A 145 4.59 17.71 14.98
C ASP A 145 4.41 16.32 15.64
N LEU A 146 3.53 15.48 15.08
CA LEU A 146 3.30 14.14 15.61
C LEU A 146 4.41 13.20 15.17
N GLU A 147 5.23 12.77 16.14
CA GLU A 147 6.27 11.78 15.91
C GLU A 147 5.70 10.35 15.99
N MET A 148 6.04 9.52 15.00
CA MET A 148 5.68 8.12 14.94
C MET A 148 6.93 7.26 14.82
N PRO A 149 7.05 6.14 15.56
CA PRO A 149 8.18 5.24 15.44
C PRO A 149 8.32 4.73 13.99
N ALA A 150 9.53 4.80 13.44
CA ALA A 150 9.85 4.14 12.19
C ALA A 150 10.18 2.67 12.47
N THR A 151 9.52 1.74 11.76
CA THR A 151 9.83 0.31 11.84
C THR A 151 10.86 -0.11 10.81
N HIS A 152 10.94 0.61 9.69
CA HIS A 152 11.85 0.40 8.56
C HIS A 152 12.14 1.75 7.89
N THR A 153 13.23 1.81 7.12
CA THR A 153 13.59 3.00 6.30
C THR A 153 12.46 3.36 5.34
N THR A 154 11.95 2.37 4.63
CA THR A 154 10.76 2.50 3.79
C THR A 154 9.71 1.52 4.31
N PRO A 155 8.53 1.99 4.73
CA PRO A 155 7.43 1.12 5.12
C PRO A 155 6.98 0.22 3.95
N ASP A 156 6.28 -0.88 4.27
CA ASP A 156 5.61 -1.65 3.22
C ASP A 156 4.55 -0.80 2.51
N PRO A 157 4.15 -1.16 1.27
CA PRO A 157 3.23 -0.33 0.48
C PRO A 157 1.90 -0.02 1.17
N VAL A 158 1.38 -0.93 1.98
CA VAL A 158 0.11 -0.73 2.69
C VAL A 158 0.29 0.30 3.81
N GLN A 159 1.34 0.13 4.62
CA GLN A 159 1.67 1.07 5.70
C GLN A 159 2.02 2.45 5.15
N LEU A 160 2.78 2.51 4.05
CA LEU A 160 3.15 3.77 3.39
C LEU A 160 1.91 4.57 2.98
N ASN A 161 0.99 3.94 2.23
CA ASN A 161 -0.21 4.63 1.75
C ASN A 161 -1.16 5.00 2.90
N ARG A 162 -1.24 4.19 3.97
CA ARG A 162 -1.98 4.54 5.17
C ARG A 162 -1.46 5.83 5.80
N ILE A 163 -0.15 5.93 6.02
CA ILE A 163 0.46 7.13 6.63
C ILE A 163 0.32 8.34 5.70
N LEU A 164 0.47 8.16 4.38
CA LEU A 164 0.22 9.24 3.42
C LEU A 164 -1.23 9.74 3.47
N ALA A 165 -2.21 8.84 3.63
CA ALA A 165 -3.60 9.24 3.80
C ALA A 165 -3.81 10.01 5.11
N GLU A 166 -3.18 9.59 6.21
CA GLU A 166 -3.19 10.32 7.49
C GLU A 166 -2.56 11.72 7.35
N MET A 167 -1.48 11.86 6.53
CA MET A 167 -0.89 13.17 6.21
C MET A 167 -1.87 14.06 5.43
N VAL A 168 -2.59 13.49 4.46
CA VAL A 168 -3.63 14.23 3.70
C VAL A 168 -4.74 14.69 4.64
N GLU A 169 -5.22 13.82 5.53
CA GLU A 169 -6.25 14.17 6.54
C GLU A 169 -5.78 15.27 7.50
N ALA A 170 -4.48 15.27 7.86
CA ALA A 170 -3.88 16.35 8.65
C ALA A 170 -3.68 17.65 7.84
N GLY A 171 -3.93 17.62 6.53
CA GLY A 171 -3.80 18.77 5.63
C GLY A 171 -2.35 19.06 5.22
N CYS A 172 -1.47 18.05 5.18
CA CYS A 172 -0.10 18.21 4.70
C CYS A 172 -0.06 18.58 3.21
N ASP A 173 0.72 19.60 2.86
CA ASP A 173 1.01 20.01 1.50
C ASP A 173 2.10 19.14 0.86
N TYR A 174 3.07 18.73 1.67
CA TYR A 174 4.26 17.97 1.25
C TYR A 174 4.51 16.76 2.15
N ALA A 175 5.01 15.68 1.54
CA ALA A 175 5.64 14.56 2.25
C ALA A 175 7.06 14.35 1.70
N PHE A 176 8.05 14.29 2.59
CA PHE A 176 9.45 13.99 2.24
C PHE A 176 9.77 12.57 2.66
N MET A 177 10.35 11.79 1.76
CA MET A 177 10.62 10.37 1.98
C MET A 177 12.04 10.00 1.56
N GLU A 178 12.79 9.30 2.42
CA GLU A 178 14.06 8.65 2.08
C GLU A 178 13.88 7.20 1.65
#